data_27959ce247722763e254bfb9b0cd6e58
#
_entry.id   27959ce247722763e254bfb9b0cd6e58
#
_cell.length_a   1.000
_cell.length_b   1.000
_cell.length_c   1.000
_cell.angle_alpha   90.00
_cell.angle_beta   90.00
_cell.angle_gamma   90.00
#
_symmetry.space_group_name_H-M   'P 1'
#
loop_
_entity.id
_entity.type
_entity.pdbx_description
1 polymer ?
#
loop_
_entity_poly.entity_id
_entity_poly.type
_entity_poly.pdbx_seq_one_letter_code
_entity_poly.pdbx_strand_id
1 'polypeptide(L)'
;MALAAVTDADVMWNDIAEVLDVPPEARMPPELFTHVAHRSALFVLDNLEQVAGADDVVAQLLEQAPQVVVLSTSRRALSVPGEHVHPVPPLELPDTDKPDRAENSGAVQLFVQHAQMVRPSFALSGSNAADVTAICRRLDGLPLAIELAAARTRLLSPSALLARLDKALDIAATGKQGPSRQKTMRDAIAWSYDLLTAQQKAFFCRLGVFAGGADLEAITTITHDALDGGSAPGLVDTRG
;
A
#
# COMPACT_ATOMS: atom_id res chain seq x y z
N MET A 1 -0.02 12.58 9.79
CA MET A 1 0.28 11.45 10.72
C MET A 1 0.04 10.15 10.00
N ALA A 2 1.02 9.26 9.95
CA ALA A 2 0.85 7.91 9.43
C ALA A 2 0.43 7.01 10.59
N LEU A 3 -0.80 6.45 10.52
CA LEU A 3 -1.38 5.65 11.59
C LEU A 3 -1.23 4.13 11.37
N ALA A 4 -0.35 3.74 10.43
CA ALA A 4 -0.17 2.32 10.06
C ALA A 4 0.24 1.41 11.23
N ALA A 5 0.90 1.96 12.27
CA ALA A 5 1.31 1.24 13.47
C ALA A 5 0.40 1.50 14.69
N VAL A 6 -0.60 2.37 14.55
CA VAL A 6 -1.53 2.73 15.62
C VAL A 6 -2.72 1.77 15.60
N THR A 7 -3.00 1.14 16.73
CA THR A 7 -4.03 0.10 16.83
C THR A 7 -5.30 0.52 17.58
N ASP A 8 -5.20 1.53 18.41
CA ASP A 8 -6.29 1.96 19.29
C ASP A 8 -6.37 3.47 19.49
N ALA A 9 -7.50 3.92 20.04
CA ALA A 9 -7.84 5.32 20.23
C ALA A 9 -6.88 6.06 21.18
N ASP A 10 -6.40 5.39 22.24
CA ASP A 10 -5.55 6.04 23.25
C ASP A 10 -4.18 6.39 22.66
N VAL A 11 -3.62 5.50 21.84
CA VAL A 11 -2.38 5.76 21.10
C VAL A 11 -2.60 6.91 20.12
N MET A 12 -3.74 6.93 19.41
CA MET A 12 -4.08 8.01 18.49
C MET A 12 -4.19 9.36 19.19
N TRP A 13 -4.79 9.44 20.39
CA TRP A 13 -4.83 10.68 21.17
C TRP A 13 -3.44 11.17 21.58
N ASN A 14 -2.57 10.25 22.00
CA ASN A 14 -1.17 10.59 22.32
C ASN A 14 -0.43 11.16 21.10
N ASP A 15 -0.57 10.53 19.94
CA ASP A 15 0.09 10.99 18.72
C ASP A 15 -0.43 12.36 18.27
N ILE A 16 -1.74 12.61 18.36
CA ILE A 16 -2.34 13.92 18.08
C ILE A 16 -1.76 14.99 19.03
N ALA A 17 -1.68 14.67 20.31
CA ALA A 17 -1.18 15.58 21.33
C ALA A 17 0.32 15.87 21.15
N GLU A 18 1.11 14.88 20.77
CA GLU A 18 2.54 15.04 20.51
C GLU A 18 2.81 15.97 19.34
N VAL A 19 2.08 15.80 18.24
CA VAL A 19 2.18 16.68 17.06
C VAL A 19 1.80 18.14 17.41
N LEU A 20 0.97 18.32 18.42
CA LEU A 20 0.52 19.65 18.90
C LEU A 20 1.40 20.24 20.00
N ASP A 21 2.50 19.58 20.38
CA ASP A 21 3.36 19.96 21.51
C ASP A 21 2.59 20.11 22.84
N VAL A 22 1.61 19.22 23.07
CA VAL A 22 0.86 19.21 24.33
C VAL A 22 1.67 18.48 25.40
N PRO A 23 1.77 19.04 26.63
CA PRO A 23 2.50 18.39 27.72
C PRO A 23 1.98 16.98 28.01
N PRO A 24 2.86 16.04 28.43
CA PRO A 24 2.47 14.63 28.65
C PRO A 24 1.26 14.43 29.59
N GLU A 25 1.14 15.28 30.60
CA GLU A 25 0.06 15.26 31.60
C GLU A 25 -1.31 15.69 31.05
N ALA A 26 -1.34 16.33 29.88
CA ALA A 26 -2.56 16.85 29.24
C ALA A 26 -2.85 16.20 27.87
N ARG A 27 -2.21 15.08 27.54
CA ARG A 27 -2.33 14.42 26.22
C ARG A 27 -3.63 13.66 26.02
N MET A 28 -4.35 13.39 27.07
CA MET A 28 -5.62 12.66 26.99
C MET A 28 -6.82 13.59 27.19
N PRO A 29 -8.01 13.26 26.59
CA PRO A 29 -9.24 13.95 26.92
C PRO A 29 -9.60 13.80 28.41
N PRO A 30 -10.19 14.83 29.05
CA PRO A 30 -10.63 16.09 28.45
C PRO A 30 -9.56 17.22 28.40
N GLU A 31 -8.41 17.04 29.04
CA GLU A 31 -7.38 18.07 29.15
C GLU A 31 -6.83 18.49 27.78
N LEU A 32 -6.65 17.55 26.88
CA LEU A 32 -6.22 17.81 25.50
C LEU A 32 -7.13 18.83 24.79
N PHE A 33 -8.43 18.76 25.01
CA PHE A 33 -9.39 19.66 24.36
C PHE A 33 -9.19 21.11 24.76
N THR A 34 -8.72 21.40 25.97
CA THR A 34 -8.41 22.78 26.38
C THR A 34 -7.27 23.39 25.56
N HIS A 35 -6.38 22.56 25.04
CA HIS A 35 -5.24 22.97 24.22
C HIS A 35 -5.58 23.12 22.73
N VAL A 36 -6.58 22.39 22.23
CA VAL A 36 -6.94 22.35 20.82
C VAL A 36 -8.17 23.17 20.45
N ALA A 37 -9.06 23.48 21.41
CA ALA A 37 -10.36 24.13 21.18
C ALA A 37 -10.29 25.45 20.37
N HIS A 38 -9.20 26.19 20.50
CA HIS A 38 -9.01 27.48 19.82
C HIS A 38 -7.95 27.44 18.70
N ARG A 39 -7.42 26.24 18.40
CA ARG A 39 -6.43 26.08 17.33
C ARG A 39 -7.11 25.90 15.97
N SER A 40 -6.60 26.58 14.96
CA SER A 40 -6.92 26.28 13.57
C SER A 40 -5.84 25.35 13.02
N ALA A 41 -6.22 24.12 12.64
CA ALA A 41 -5.29 23.12 12.19
C ALA A 41 -5.93 22.20 11.14
N LEU A 42 -5.10 21.68 10.22
CA LEU A 42 -5.46 20.60 9.32
C LEU A 42 -4.73 19.33 9.77
N PHE A 43 -5.51 18.33 10.21
CA PHE A 43 -4.98 17.00 10.46
C PHE A 43 -5.07 16.16 9.21
N VAL A 44 -3.94 15.65 8.75
CA VAL A 44 -3.88 14.63 7.69
C VAL A 44 -3.60 13.29 8.36
N LEU A 45 -4.61 12.41 8.37
CA LEU A 45 -4.60 11.10 9.04
C LEU A 45 -4.60 9.99 7.99
N ASP A 46 -3.53 9.22 7.94
CA ASP A 46 -3.36 8.18 6.93
C ASP A 46 -3.59 6.78 7.52
N ASN A 47 -4.29 5.91 6.79
CA ASN A 47 -4.65 4.55 7.20
C ASN A 47 -5.58 4.47 8.43
N LEU A 48 -6.57 5.31 8.51
CA LEU A 48 -7.45 5.44 9.68
C LEU A 48 -8.28 4.18 9.96
N GLU A 49 -8.49 3.34 8.96
CA GLU A 49 -9.21 2.06 9.11
C GLU A 49 -8.51 1.05 10.03
N GLN A 50 -7.25 1.26 10.36
CA GLN A 50 -6.49 0.35 11.23
C GLN A 50 -6.68 0.66 12.73
N VAL A 51 -7.14 1.85 13.05
CA VAL A 51 -7.31 2.32 14.43
C VAL A 51 -8.69 1.95 14.94
N ALA A 52 -8.74 1.12 15.97
CA ALA A 52 -10.00 0.82 16.64
C ALA A 52 -10.50 2.06 17.40
N GLY A 53 -11.77 2.46 17.16
CA GLY A 53 -12.36 3.66 17.77
C GLY A 53 -11.95 4.99 17.11
N ALA A 54 -11.30 4.97 15.94
CA ALA A 54 -10.92 6.17 15.22
C ALA A 54 -12.09 7.11 14.90
N ASP A 55 -13.25 6.54 14.64
CA ASP A 55 -14.48 7.29 14.32
C ASP A 55 -14.87 8.18 15.52
N ASP A 56 -14.79 7.64 16.73
CA ASP A 56 -15.09 8.37 17.98
C ASP A 56 -14.03 9.45 18.27
N VAL A 57 -12.75 9.16 18.02
CA VAL A 57 -11.65 10.12 18.18
C VAL A 57 -11.85 11.32 17.26
N VAL A 58 -12.14 11.07 15.98
CA VAL A 58 -12.37 12.14 14.99
C VAL A 58 -13.62 12.92 15.32
N ALA A 59 -14.73 12.26 15.71
CA ALA A 59 -15.96 12.92 16.09
C ALA A 59 -15.75 13.86 17.28
N GLN A 60 -15.12 13.38 18.35
CA GLN A 60 -14.83 14.18 19.54
C GLN A 60 -13.90 15.35 19.24
N LEU A 61 -12.85 15.12 18.43
CA LEU A 61 -11.93 16.19 18.03
C LEU A 61 -12.65 17.31 17.30
N LEU A 62 -13.52 16.99 16.33
CA LEU A 62 -14.27 17.96 15.55
C LEU A 62 -15.34 18.71 16.38
N GLU A 63 -15.96 18.01 17.35
CA GLU A 63 -16.93 18.61 18.26
C GLU A 63 -16.26 19.63 19.21
N GLN A 64 -15.11 19.31 19.74
CA GLN A 64 -14.42 20.12 20.75
C GLN A 64 -13.51 21.20 20.14
N ALA A 65 -13.13 21.06 18.89
CA ALA A 65 -12.25 21.98 18.16
C ALA A 65 -12.85 22.41 16.81
N PRO A 66 -13.82 23.34 16.79
CA PRO A 66 -14.57 23.69 15.58
C PRO A 66 -13.75 24.32 14.44
N GLN A 67 -12.50 24.76 14.72
CA GLN A 67 -11.60 25.31 13.70
C GLN A 67 -10.61 24.27 13.15
N VAL A 68 -10.72 23.03 13.60
CA VAL A 68 -9.94 21.92 13.08
C VAL A 68 -10.63 21.31 11.86
N VAL A 69 -9.81 20.99 10.86
CA VAL A 69 -10.24 20.23 9.68
C VAL A 69 -9.48 18.91 9.67
N VAL A 70 -10.17 17.80 9.39
CA VAL A 70 -9.56 16.49 9.26
C VAL A 70 -9.65 16.04 7.81
N LEU A 71 -8.52 15.68 7.22
CA LEU A 71 -8.41 14.97 5.95
C LEU A 71 -7.89 13.56 6.24
N SER A 72 -8.67 12.55 5.98
CA SER A 72 -8.26 11.18 6.27
C SER A 72 -8.26 10.29 5.02
N THR A 73 -7.35 9.31 4.99
CA THR A 73 -7.45 8.17 4.08
C THR A 73 -7.98 6.97 4.85
N SER A 74 -8.96 6.27 4.25
CA SER A 74 -9.53 5.07 4.83
C SER A 74 -10.16 4.20 3.74
N ARG A 75 -10.21 2.89 3.96
CA ARG A 75 -10.90 1.94 3.09
C ARG A 75 -12.43 1.89 3.33
N ARG A 76 -12.91 2.54 4.37
CA ARG A 76 -14.32 2.67 4.74
C ARG A 76 -14.63 4.11 5.11
N ALA A 77 -15.89 4.52 4.99
CA ALA A 77 -16.37 5.75 5.60
C ALA A 77 -16.28 5.65 7.13
N LEU A 78 -16.00 6.77 7.80
CA LEU A 78 -15.90 6.85 9.25
C LEU A 78 -17.25 6.98 9.93
N SER A 79 -18.28 7.39 9.18
CA SER A 79 -19.64 7.67 9.70
C SER A 79 -19.68 8.81 10.74
N VAL A 80 -18.79 9.78 10.61
CA VAL A 80 -18.73 10.97 11.47
C VAL A 80 -19.66 12.04 10.92
N PRO A 81 -20.41 12.78 11.77
CA PRO A 81 -21.25 13.87 11.31
C PRO A 81 -20.48 14.91 10.48
N GLY A 82 -21.00 15.26 9.30
CA GLY A 82 -20.35 16.20 8.38
C GLY A 82 -19.22 15.60 7.54
N GLU A 83 -19.03 14.29 7.56
CA GLU A 83 -18.07 13.60 6.69
C GLU A 83 -18.42 13.79 5.20
N HIS A 84 -17.40 14.11 4.41
CA HIS A 84 -17.48 14.18 2.95
C HIS A 84 -16.59 13.12 2.36
N VAL A 85 -17.18 12.02 1.88
CA VAL A 85 -16.44 10.91 1.28
C VAL A 85 -16.06 11.24 -0.15
N HIS A 86 -14.76 11.25 -0.44
CA HIS A 86 -14.21 11.39 -1.78
C HIS A 86 -13.64 10.05 -2.26
N PRO A 87 -14.30 9.36 -3.20
CA PRO A 87 -13.79 8.10 -3.70
C PRO A 87 -12.54 8.34 -4.57
N VAL A 88 -11.44 7.62 -4.26
CA VAL A 88 -10.23 7.62 -5.09
C VAL A 88 -10.33 6.45 -6.07
N PRO A 89 -10.57 6.72 -7.37
CA PRO A 89 -10.62 5.67 -8.38
C PRO A 89 -9.21 5.15 -8.69
N PRO A 90 -9.07 3.96 -9.31
CA PRO A 90 -7.84 3.56 -9.97
C PRO A 90 -7.43 4.55 -11.07
N LEU A 91 -6.21 4.43 -11.54
CA LEU A 91 -5.74 5.22 -12.68
C LEU A 91 -6.57 4.95 -13.93
N GLU A 92 -6.74 5.99 -14.73
CA GLU A 92 -7.44 5.90 -16.00
C GLU A 92 -6.76 4.87 -16.91
N LEU A 93 -7.58 3.94 -17.40
CA LEU A 93 -7.13 2.90 -18.32
C LEU A 93 -7.15 3.39 -19.77
N PRO A 94 -6.24 2.90 -20.63
CA PRO A 94 -6.24 3.27 -22.04
C PRO A 94 -7.50 2.76 -22.74
N ASP A 95 -8.04 3.61 -23.61
CA ASP A 95 -9.18 3.28 -24.46
C ASP A 95 -8.77 2.24 -25.50
N THR A 96 -9.55 1.15 -25.63
CA THR A 96 -9.31 0.11 -26.63
C THR A 96 -9.55 0.59 -28.04
N ASP A 97 -10.47 1.55 -28.20
CA ASP A 97 -10.89 2.03 -29.52
C ASP A 97 -9.95 3.11 -30.07
N LYS A 98 -9.00 3.58 -29.24
CA LYS A 98 -8.05 4.63 -29.59
C LYS A 98 -6.63 4.27 -29.12
N PRO A 99 -6.01 3.24 -29.70
CA PRO A 99 -4.67 2.79 -29.31
C PRO A 99 -3.59 3.88 -29.45
N ASP A 100 -3.77 4.81 -30.39
CA ASP A 100 -2.86 5.94 -30.61
C ASP A 100 -2.85 6.96 -29.46
N ARG A 101 -3.77 6.84 -28.48
CA ARG A 101 -3.84 7.67 -27.28
C ARG A 101 -3.53 6.92 -25.99
N ALA A 102 -3.07 5.69 -26.10
CA ALA A 102 -2.72 4.88 -24.92
C ALA A 102 -1.70 5.58 -24.01
N GLU A 103 -0.76 6.32 -24.60
CA GLU A 103 0.25 7.10 -23.90
C GLU A 103 -0.32 8.21 -22.98
N ASN A 104 -1.55 8.66 -23.25
CA ASN A 104 -2.21 9.69 -22.43
C ASN A 104 -2.92 9.12 -21.20
N SER A 105 -3.03 7.80 -21.08
CA SER A 105 -3.65 7.14 -19.94
C SER A 105 -2.72 7.19 -18.71
N GLY A 106 -3.25 7.56 -17.54
CA GLY A 106 -2.48 7.61 -16.29
C GLY A 106 -1.84 6.27 -15.95
N ALA A 107 -2.49 5.15 -16.22
CA ALA A 107 -1.96 3.81 -15.99
C ALA A 107 -0.74 3.51 -16.87
N VAL A 108 -0.79 3.88 -18.17
CA VAL A 108 0.34 3.68 -19.09
C VAL A 108 1.50 4.61 -18.76
N GLN A 109 1.22 5.87 -18.41
CA GLN A 109 2.25 6.83 -18.02
C GLN A 109 3.01 6.34 -16.78
N LEU A 110 2.29 5.85 -15.76
CA LEU A 110 2.92 5.26 -14.56
C LEU A 110 3.78 4.05 -14.92
N PHE A 111 3.27 3.15 -15.76
CA PHE A 111 4.04 1.99 -16.22
C PHE A 111 5.34 2.40 -16.89
N VAL A 112 5.28 3.35 -17.83
CA VAL A 112 6.46 3.83 -18.58
C VAL A 112 7.47 4.48 -17.62
N GLN A 113 7.00 5.35 -16.72
CA GLN A 113 7.85 6.01 -15.74
C GLN A 113 8.61 5.00 -14.86
N HIS A 114 7.92 4.01 -14.31
CA HIS A 114 8.55 2.98 -13.46
C HIS A 114 9.43 2.01 -14.27
N ALA A 115 9.06 1.70 -15.51
CA ALA A 115 9.90 0.92 -16.40
C ALA A 115 11.24 1.63 -16.71
N GLN A 116 11.21 2.96 -16.89
CA GLN A 116 12.41 3.78 -17.12
C GLN A 116 13.32 3.86 -15.88
N MET A 117 12.77 3.82 -14.68
CA MET A 117 13.60 3.76 -13.45
C MET A 117 14.50 2.54 -13.41
N VAL A 118 14.04 1.40 -13.92
CA VAL A 118 14.81 0.14 -13.91
C VAL A 118 15.50 -0.16 -15.23
N ARG A 119 15.05 0.45 -16.32
CA ARG A 119 15.60 0.35 -17.67
C ARG A 119 15.49 1.70 -18.37
N PRO A 120 16.50 2.58 -18.24
CA PRO A 120 16.44 3.95 -18.78
C PRO A 120 16.16 4.05 -20.28
N SER A 121 16.49 3.02 -21.04
CA SER A 121 16.22 2.94 -22.49
C SER A 121 14.80 2.49 -22.84
N PHE A 122 13.93 2.26 -21.82
CA PHE A 122 12.56 1.86 -22.09
C PHE A 122 11.78 3.01 -22.70
N ALA A 123 11.14 2.74 -23.84
CA ALA A 123 10.24 3.68 -24.51
C ALA A 123 8.97 2.95 -24.96
N LEU A 124 7.84 3.62 -24.82
CA LEU A 124 6.61 3.15 -25.45
C LEU A 124 6.75 3.29 -26.97
N SER A 125 6.40 2.26 -27.70
CA SER A 125 6.51 2.21 -29.16
C SER A 125 5.38 1.38 -29.75
N GLY A 126 5.13 1.49 -31.05
CA GLY A 126 4.11 0.68 -31.71
C GLY A 126 4.29 -0.83 -31.52
N SER A 127 5.51 -1.30 -31.25
CA SER A 127 5.79 -2.72 -31.03
C SER A 127 5.45 -3.24 -29.64
N ASN A 128 5.30 -2.36 -28.62
CA ASN A 128 5.03 -2.76 -27.24
C ASN A 128 3.80 -2.07 -26.60
N ALA A 129 3.23 -1.07 -27.28
CA ALA A 129 2.10 -0.30 -26.74
C ALA A 129 0.87 -1.18 -26.46
N ALA A 130 0.58 -2.15 -27.33
CA ALA A 130 -0.53 -3.08 -27.14
C ALA A 130 -0.34 -3.94 -25.89
N ASP A 131 0.87 -4.47 -25.68
CA ASP A 131 1.19 -5.31 -24.51
C ASP A 131 1.14 -4.50 -23.21
N VAL A 132 1.70 -3.28 -23.19
CA VAL A 132 1.65 -2.37 -22.03
C VAL A 132 0.20 -1.99 -21.69
N THR A 133 -0.61 -1.69 -22.70
CA THR A 133 -2.04 -1.43 -22.56
C THR A 133 -2.75 -2.63 -21.92
N ALA A 134 -2.51 -3.83 -22.43
CA ALA A 134 -3.12 -5.06 -21.90
C ALA A 134 -2.67 -5.33 -20.44
N ILE A 135 -1.40 -5.10 -20.12
CA ILE A 135 -0.88 -5.22 -18.74
C ILE A 135 -1.63 -4.26 -17.81
N CYS A 136 -1.72 -2.98 -18.15
CA CYS A 136 -2.41 -1.98 -17.31
C CYS A 136 -3.88 -2.34 -17.07
N ARG A 137 -4.56 -2.87 -18.10
CA ARG A 137 -5.95 -3.33 -17.99
C ARG A 137 -6.10 -4.57 -17.12
N ARG A 138 -5.20 -5.56 -17.26
CA ARG A 138 -5.16 -6.75 -16.38
C ARG A 138 -4.92 -6.43 -14.92
N LEU A 139 -4.28 -5.29 -14.66
CA LEU A 139 -4.00 -4.79 -13.32
C LEU A 139 -5.04 -3.77 -12.83
N ASP A 140 -6.17 -3.62 -13.55
CA ASP A 140 -7.31 -2.76 -13.19
C ASP A 140 -6.92 -1.29 -12.91
N GLY A 141 -5.82 -0.80 -13.47
CA GLY A 141 -5.31 0.55 -13.20
C GLY A 141 -4.80 0.76 -11.78
N LEU A 142 -4.57 -0.30 -11.01
CA LEU A 142 -4.07 -0.20 -9.63
C LEU A 142 -2.60 0.22 -9.62
N PRO A 143 -2.24 1.40 -9.02
CA PRO A 143 -0.90 1.95 -9.10
C PRO A 143 0.19 0.96 -8.67
N LEU A 144 0.11 0.43 -7.46
CA LEU A 144 1.11 -0.49 -6.92
C LEU A 144 1.28 -1.75 -7.78
N ALA A 145 0.18 -2.29 -8.35
CA ALA A 145 0.26 -3.45 -9.23
C ALA A 145 1.01 -3.11 -10.53
N ILE A 146 0.77 -1.91 -11.08
CA ILE A 146 1.45 -1.41 -12.28
C ILE A 146 2.93 -1.19 -12.00
N GLU A 147 3.30 -0.59 -10.88
CA GLU A 147 4.69 -0.38 -10.46
C GLU A 147 5.45 -1.70 -10.33
N LEU A 148 4.85 -2.69 -9.65
CA LEU A 148 5.42 -4.03 -9.51
C LEU A 148 5.63 -4.72 -10.87
N ALA A 149 4.68 -4.56 -11.78
CA ALA A 149 4.79 -5.09 -13.12
C ALA A 149 5.87 -4.38 -13.94
N ALA A 150 5.89 -3.04 -13.92
CA ALA A 150 6.85 -2.22 -14.65
C ALA A 150 8.30 -2.50 -14.19
N ALA A 151 8.53 -2.72 -12.90
CA ALA A 151 9.85 -3.09 -12.37
C ALA A 151 10.41 -4.39 -12.97
N ARG A 152 9.55 -5.27 -13.49
CA ARG A 152 9.96 -6.53 -14.16
C ARG A 152 10.47 -6.33 -15.57
N THR A 153 10.26 -5.16 -16.18
CA THR A 153 10.79 -4.85 -17.53
C THR A 153 12.32 -4.83 -17.58
N ARG A 154 12.99 -4.82 -16.43
CA ARG A 154 14.43 -5.05 -16.32
C ARG A 154 14.84 -6.41 -16.89
N LEU A 155 14.01 -7.45 -16.72
CA LEU A 155 14.31 -8.84 -17.07
C LEU A 155 13.42 -9.39 -18.18
N LEU A 156 12.24 -8.80 -18.40
CA LEU A 156 11.21 -9.32 -19.29
C LEU A 156 10.79 -8.25 -20.29
N SER A 157 10.50 -8.66 -21.52
CA SER A 157 9.79 -7.81 -22.45
C SER A 157 8.33 -7.64 -22.02
N PRO A 158 7.62 -6.56 -22.42
CA PRO A 158 6.20 -6.41 -22.14
C PRO A 158 5.35 -7.61 -22.57
N SER A 159 5.63 -8.22 -23.74
CA SER A 159 4.93 -9.43 -24.21
C SER A 159 5.15 -10.64 -23.30
N ALA A 160 6.39 -10.88 -22.86
CA ALA A 160 6.70 -11.96 -21.92
C ALA A 160 6.09 -11.72 -20.53
N LEU A 161 5.98 -10.46 -20.12
CA LEU A 161 5.34 -10.03 -18.90
C LEU A 161 3.83 -10.31 -18.94
N LEU A 162 3.17 -9.90 -20.01
CA LEU A 162 1.74 -10.14 -20.25
C LEU A 162 1.41 -11.64 -20.21
N ALA A 163 2.16 -12.45 -20.96
CA ALA A 163 1.95 -13.90 -20.99
C ALA A 163 2.07 -14.59 -19.62
N ARG A 164 2.91 -14.04 -18.72
CA ARG A 164 3.04 -14.54 -17.34
C ARG A 164 1.92 -14.06 -16.43
N LEU A 165 1.47 -12.82 -16.60
CA LEU A 165 0.30 -12.29 -15.90
C LEU A 165 -0.96 -13.10 -16.22
N ASP A 166 -1.17 -13.44 -17.48
CA ASP A 166 -2.31 -14.25 -17.91
C ASP A 166 -2.33 -15.60 -17.21
N LYS A 167 -1.20 -16.31 -17.16
CA LYS A 167 -1.11 -17.58 -16.43
C LYS A 167 -1.40 -17.45 -14.94
N ALA A 168 -0.87 -16.43 -14.27
CA ALA A 168 -1.05 -16.22 -12.85
C ALA A 168 -2.51 -15.90 -12.50
N LEU A 169 -3.16 -15.04 -13.30
CA LEU A 169 -4.54 -14.63 -13.09
C LEU A 169 -5.53 -15.75 -13.44
N ASP A 170 -5.26 -16.58 -14.46
CA ASP A 170 -6.09 -17.74 -14.80
C ASP A 170 -6.09 -18.79 -13.68
N ILE A 171 -4.96 -19.03 -13.03
CA ILE A 171 -4.86 -19.93 -11.87
C ILE A 171 -5.65 -19.36 -10.68
N ALA A 172 -5.60 -18.05 -10.46
CA ALA A 172 -6.30 -17.37 -9.38
C ALA A 172 -7.83 -17.29 -9.61
N ALA A 173 -8.30 -17.32 -10.87
CA ALA A 173 -9.73 -17.28 -11.21
C ALA A 173 -10.52 -18.51 -10.72
N THR A 174 -9.85 -19.62 -10.40
CA THR A 174 -10.45 -20.83 -9.85
C THR A 174 -10.70 -20.80 -8.33
N GLY A 175 -10.27 -19.75 -7.63
CA GLY A 175 -10.40 -19.57 -6.17
C GLY A 175 -11.39 -18.48 -5.76
N LYS A 176 -12.12 -18.73 -4.68
CA LYS A 176 -13.26 -18.02 -4.06
C LYS A 176 -13.34 -16.48 -4.22
N GLN A 177 -14.57 -16.01 -4.43
CA GLN A 177 -15.00 -14.62 -4.64
C GLN A 177 -14.61 -13.68 -3.46
N GLY A 178 -13.78 -12.67 -3.76
CA GLY A 178 -13.58 -11.46 -2.97
C GLY A 178 -13.79 -10.23 -3.86
N PRO A 179 -13.81 -8.99 -3.32
CA PRO A 179 -13.87 -7.77 -4.14
C PRO A 179 -12.77 -7.81 -5.21
N SER A 180 -13.10 -7.56 -6.47
CA SER A 180 -12.21 -7.79 -7.63
C SER A 180 -10.85 -7.08 -7.49
N ARG A 181 -10.82 -5.85 -6.97
CA ARG A 181 -9.59 -5.05 -6.79
C ARG A 181 -8.61 -5.63 -5.76
N GLN A 182 -9.13 -6.14 -4.63
CA GLN A 182 -8.27 -6.78 -3.61
C GLN A 182 -7.69 -8.10 -4.11
N LYS A 183 -8.44 -8.79 -4.95
CA LYS A 183 -7.97 -10.00 -5.64
C LYS A 183 -6.83 -9.65 -6.59
N THR A 184 -7.01 -8.67 -7.47
CA THR A 184 -6.00 -8.23 -8.45
C THR A 184 -4.70 -7.81 -7.76
N MET A 185 -4.77 -7.07 -6.64
CA MET A 185 -3.58 -6.68 -5.88
C MET A 185 -2.88 -7.88 -5.26
N ARG A 186 -3.63 -8.79 -4.63
CA ARG A 186 -3.08 -10.01 -4.05
C ARG A 186 -2.43 -10.88 -5.11
N ASP A 187 -3.06 -11.03 -6.25
CA ASP A 187 -2.56 -11.81 -7.37
C ASP A 187 -1.28 -11.19 -7.94
N ALA A 188 -1.20 -9.86 -8.04
CA ALA A 188 0.01 -9.14 -8.46
C ALA A 188 1.18 -9.34 -7.48
N ILE A 189 0.90 -9.30 -6.16
CA ILE A 189 1.90 -9.57 -5.12
C ILE A 189 2.35 -11.04 -5.16
N ALA A 190 1.40 -11.97 -5.21
CA ALA A 190 1.69 -13.41 -5.29
C ALA A 190 2.51 -13.72 -6.54
N TRP A 191 2.14 -13.19 -7.69
CA TRP A 191 2.91 -13.34 -8.91
C TRP A 191 4.33 -12.76 -8.79
N SER A 192 4.49 -11.59 -8.18
CA SER A 192 5.80 -11.01 -7.92
C SER A 192 6.67 -11.91 -7.02
N TYR A 193 6.06 -12.50 -5.99
CA TYR A 193 6.71 -13.46 -5.10
C TYR A 193 7.10 -14.74 -5.84
N ASP A 194 6.24 -15.26 -6.72
CA ASP A 194 6.51 -16.49 -7.45
C ASP A 194 7.66 -16.38 -8.45
N LEU A 195 7.96 -15.17 -8.91
CA LEU A 195 9.13 -14.91 -9.75
C LEU A 195 10.47 -14.92 -9.01
N LEU A 196 10.46 -14.92 -7.68
CA LEU A 196 11.66 -15.00 -6.87
C LEU A 196 12.24 -16.42 -6.93
N THR A 197 13.57 -16.52 -6.91
CA THR A 197 14.27 -17.80 -6.69
C THR A 197 13.98 -18.34 -5.29
N ALA A 198 14.21 -19.62 -5.06
CA ALA A 198 14.05 -20.23 -3.73
C ALA A 198 14.83 -19.47 -2.63
N GLN A 199 16.03 -19.03 -2.93
CA GLN A 199 16.88 -18.25 -2.01
C GLN A 199 16.27 -16.87 -1.73
N GLN A 200 15.77 -16.17 -2.77
CA GLN A 200 15.11 -14.88 -2.62
C GLN A 200 13.78 -15.00 -1.86
N LYS A 201 13.02 -16.09 -2.06
CA LYS A 201 11.79 -16.36 -1.29
C LYS A 201 12.10 -16.55 0.20
N ALA A 202 13.13 -17.34 0.52
CA ALA A 202 13.56 -17.55 1.89
C ALA A 202 14.02 -16.23 2.55
N PHE A 203 14.76 -15.41 1.84
CA PHE A 203 15.16 -14.07 2.28
C PHE A 203 13.94 -13.16 2.52
N PHE A 204 13.01 -13.11 1.58
CA PHE A 204 11.79 -12.31 1.68
C PHE A 204 10.93 -12.71 2.89
N CYS A 205 10.77 -14.02 3.14
CA CYS A 205 10.03 -14.51 4.30
C CYS A 205 10.68 -14.10 5.63
N ARG A 206 12.02 -14.04 5.70
CA ARG A 206 12.73 -13.58 6.90
C ARG A 206 12.53 -12.09 7.17
N LEU A 207 12.51 -11.28 6.11
CA LEU A 207 12.23 -9.85 6.24
C LEU A 207 10.85 -9.57 6.87
N GLY A 208 9.90 -10.50 6.76
CA GLY A 208 8.56 -10.39 7.35
C GLY A 208 8.54 -10.36 8.88
N VAL A 209 9.66 -10.62 9.56
CA VAL A 209 9.78 -10.52 11.03
C VAL A 209 9.82 -9.06 11.50
N PHE A 210 10.21 -8.14 10.61
CA PHE A 210 10.32 -6.72 10.94
C PHE A 210 8.98 -6.01 10.77
N ALA A 211 8.48 -5.40 11.83
CA ALA A 211 7.34 -4.51 11.79
C ALA A 211 7.83 -3.06 11.68
N GLY A 212 7.47 -2.37 10.58
CA GLY A 212 7.82 -0.96 10.41
C GLY A 212 9.18 -0.66 9.76
N GLY A 213 9.90 -1.70 9.31
CA GLY A 213 11.20 -1.57 8.64
C GLY A 213 12.37 -2.12 9.45
N ALA A 214 13.56 -2.18 8.82
CA ALA A 214 14.80 -2.64 9.45
C ALA A 214 15.99 -1.90 8.86
N ASP A 215 17.03 -1.69 9.65
CA ASP A 215 18.31 -1.21 9.17
C ASP A 215 19.11 -2.35 8.49
N LEU A 216 20.19 -1.98 7.83
CA LEU A 216 21.01 -2.93 7.08
C LEU A 216 21.70 -3.95 8.00
N GLU A 217 22.04 -3.57 9.23
CA GLU A 217 22.70 -4.44 10.21
C GLU A 217 21.73 -5.52 10.71
N ALA A 218 20.50 -5.14 11.05
CA ALA A 218 19.45 -6.08 11.43
C ALA A 218 19.12 -7.06 10.28
N ILE A 219 19.05 -6.57 9.05
CA ILE A 219 18.82 -7.40 7.87
C ILE A 219 19.99 -8.39 7.66
N THR A 220 21.23 -7.93 7.77
CA THR A 220 22.41 -8.80 7.63
C THR A 220 22.47 -9.87 8.70
N THR A 221 22.12 -9.54 9.94
CA THR A 221 22.12 -10.49 11.05
C THR A 221 21.18 -11.67 10.80
N ILE A 222 19.92 -11.42 10.38
CA ILE A 222 18.96 -12.51 10.09
C ILE A 222 19.24 -13.28 8.80
N THR A 223 20.10 -12.75 7.93
CA THR A 223 20.46 -13.38 6.66
C THR A 223 21.75 -14.17 6.70
N HIS A 224 22.69 -13.82 7.58
CA HIS A 224 23.97 -14.52 7.76
C HIS A 224 23.78 -15.99 8.19
N ASP A 225 22.84 -16.26 9.11
CA ASP A 225 22.51 -17.62 9.55
C ASP A 225 21.98 -18.54 8.41
N ALA A 226 21.65 -17.95 7.26
CA ALA A 226 21.13 -18.67 6.10
C ALA A 226 22.20 -19.13 5.13
N LEU A 227 23.36 -18.50 5.15
CA LEU A 227 24.48 -18.83 4.27
C LEU A 227 25.36 -19.95 4.85
N ASP A 228 25.33 -20.12 6.18
CA ASP A 228 26.17 -21.08 6.92
C ASP A 228 25.49 -22.42 7.23
N GLY A 229 24.39 -22.78 6.56
CA GLY A 229 23.88 -24.16 6.57
C GLY A 229 23.34 -24.68 7.92
N GLY A 230 22.89 -23.82 8.82
CA GLY A 230 22.32 -24.20 10.11
C GLY A 230 20.88 -24.70 10.02
N SER A 231 20.62 -25.89 10.56
CA SER A 231 19.31 -26.52 10.75
C SER A 231 18.23 -25.56 11.24
N ALA A 232 17.05 -25.64 10.62
CA ALA A 232 15.89 -24.90 11.06
C ALA A 232 15.58 -25.16 12.55
N PRO A 233 15.40 -24.12 13.39
CA PRO A 233 14.82 -24.32 14.72
C PRO A 233 13.36 -24.74 14.56
N GLY A 234 13.01 -25.85 15.20
CA GLY A 234 11.67 -26.43 15.15
C GLY A 234 10.59 -25.43 15.56
N LEU A 235 9.47 -25.49 14.82
CA LEU A 235 8.22 -24.85 15.23
C LEU A 235 7.85 -25.30 16.64
N VAL A 236 7.87 -24.40 17.57
CA VAL A 236 7.24 -24.59 18.89
C VAL A 236 5.74 -24.49 18.68
N ASP A 237 5.09 -25.64 18.78
CA ASP A 237 3.63 -25.78 18.80
C ASP A 237 3.09 -25.13 20.09
N THR A 238 2.51 -23.94 19.98
CA THR A 238 1.78 -23.31 21.10
C THR A 238 0.30 -23.66 20.97
N ARG A 239 -0.05 -24.90 21.34
CA ARG A 239 -1.38 -25.26 21.84
C ARG A 239 -1.24 -25.55 23.31
N GLY A 240 -1.79 -24.66 24.14
CA GLY A 240 -1.98 -24.75 25.56
C GLY A 240 -2.84 -23.60 26.01
#